data_0b5bff794d19b8b346b071996cc00c1e
#
_entry.id   0b5bff794d19b8b346b071996cc00c1e
#
_cell.length_a   1.000
_cell.length_b   1.000
_cell.length_c   1.000
_cell.angle_alpha   90.00
_cell.angle_beta   90.00
_cell.angle_gamma   90.00
#
_symmetry.space_group_name_H-M   'P 1'
#
loop_
_entity.id
_entity.type
_entity.pdbx_description
1 polymer ?
#
loop_
_entity_poly.entity_id
_entity_poly.type
_entity_poly.pdbx_seq_one_letter_code
_entity_poly.pdbx_strand_id
1 'polypeptide(L)'
;MKQVIVNPEKCVGCMQCMLACAAAHAKAESLFAAVEETPRPQPRVHVGAGLFNQGFPNRCRHCDPAPCQLACLTGAIFRDAATNTVLINPDRCINCASCAMACPYGVLRFHEEAAAPPGKTVAVKCDNCDARTARGNIPACAEVCKTGALVYDEMAHAMNEKTRQVARTISSDTTAQGVPDTVALYNTLKQATVKAGKAIRR
;
A
#
# COMPACT_ATOMS: atom_id res chain seq x y z
N MET A 1 -1.75 11.84 10.31
CA MET A 1 -1.85 11.75 8.84
C MET A 1 -2.51 10.43 8.46
N LYS A 2 -3.60 10.51 7.71
CA LYS A 2 -4.30 9.32 7.21
C LYS A 2 -3.65 8.78 5.94
N GLN A 3 -3.50 7.48 5.85
CA GLN A 3 -3.00 6.79 4.66
C GLN A 3 -3.61 5.39 4.55
N VAL A 4 -3.49 4.78 3.38
CA VAL A 4 -3.97 3.40 3.22
C VAL A 4 -2.94 2.44 3.83
N ILE A 5 -3.38 1.69 4.80
CA ILE A 5 -2.62 0.67 5.52
C ILE A 5 -2.87 -0.67 4.85
N VAL A 6 -1.83 -1.48 4.73
CA VAL A 6 -1.90 -2.80 4.09
C VAL A 6 -1.79 -3.89 5.16
N ASN A 7 -2.82 -4.74 5.23
CA ASN A 7 -2.86 -5.95 6.04
C ASN A 7 -2.81 -7.16 5.08
N PRO A 8 -1.61 -7.62 4.70
CA PRO A 8 -1.47 -8.64 3.65
C PRO A 8 -2.13 -9.97 4.02
N GLU A 9 -2.18 -10.31 5.30
CA GLU A 9 -2.82 -11.52 5.84
C GLU A 9 -4.34 -11.61 5.55
N LYS A 10 -4.98 -10.46 5.26
CA LYS A 10 -6.41 -10.37 4.93
C LYS A 10 -6.67 -10.36 3.42
N CYS A 11 -5.61 -10.35 2.60
CA CYS A 11 -5.77 -10.23 1.16
C CYS A 11 -6.05 -11.58 0.51
N VAL A 12 -7.19 -11.68 -0.17
CA VAL A 12 -7.60 -12.88 -0.91
C VAL A 12 -7.29 -12.81 -2.42
N GLY A 13 -6.55 -11.78 -2.86
CA GLY A 13 -6.14 -11.66 -4.27
C GLY A 13 -7.28 -11.32 -5.26
N CYS A 14 -8.43 -10.81 -4.81
CA CYS A 14 -9.60 -10.57 -5.67
C CYS A 14 -9.44 -9.42 -6.71
N MET A 15 -8.38 -8.63 -6.62
CA MET A 15 -8.00 -7.52 -7.54
C MET A 15 -9.04 -6.37 -7.66
N GLN A 16 -10.12 -6.36 -6.90
CA GLN A 16 -11.11 -5.27 -6.92
C GLN A 16 -10.50 -3.90 -6.64
N CYS A 17 -9.48 -3.83 -5.77
CA CYS A 17 -8.74 -2.60 -5.51
C CYS A 17 -8.01 -2.06 -6.74
N MET A 18 -7.55 -2.92 -7.66
CA MET A 18 -6.93 -2.51 -8.91
C MET A 18 -7.95 -1.88 -9.85
N LEU A 19 -9.11 -2.52 -10.02
CA LEU A 19 -10.21 -2.00 -10.86
C LEU A 19 -10.74 -0.66 -10.33
N ALA A 20 -11.00 -0.58 -9.02
CA ALA A 20 -11.46 0.66 -8.40
C ALA A 20 -10.40 1.78 -8.48
N CYS A 21 -9.12 1.43 -8.38
CA CYS A 21 -8.03 2.40 -8.55
C CYS A 21 -7.97 2.93 -9.98
N ALA A 22 -8.06 2.07 -10.99
CA ALA A 22 -8.09 2.49 -12.39
C ALA A 22 -9.30 3.39 -12.68
N ALA A 23 -10.49 3.00 -12.24
CA ALA A 23 -11.70 3.79 -12.41
C ALA A 23 -11.64 5.16 -11.71
N ALA A 24 -11.05 5.24 -10.52
CA ALA A 24 -10.90 6.50 -9.78
C ALA A 24 -9.87 7.47 -10.41
N HIS A 25 -9.02 6.98 -11.31
CA HIS A 25 -8.06 7.78 -12.07
C HIS A 25 -8.44 7.93 -13.56
N ALA A 26 -9.61 7.45 -13.94
CA ALA A 26 -10.23 7.71 -15.23
C ALA A 26 -10.78 9.14 -15.28
N LYS A 27 -10.88 9.72 -16.47
CA LYS A 27 -11.47 11.06 -16.67
C LYS A 27 -12.93 11.11 -16.19
N ALA A 28 -13.68 10.04 -16.47
CA ALA A 28 -15.09 9.93 -16.11
C ALA A 28 -15.36 9.37 -14.71
N GLU A 29 -14.34 9.01 -13.95
CA GLU A 29 -14.45 8.35 -12.62
C GLU A 29 -15.45 7.15 -12.60
N SER A 30 -15.64 6.51 -13.74
CA SER A 30 -16.56 5.38 -13.95
C SER A 30 -15.83 4.19 -14.55
N LEU A 31 -16.12 2.99 -14.04
CA LEU A 31 -15.50 1.75 -14.53
C LEU A 31 -15.85 1.48 -16.01
N PHE A 32 -17.10 1.71 -16.39
CA PHE A 32 -17.55 1.45 -17.77
C PHE A 32 -16.91 2.43 -18.76
N ALA A 33 -16.90 3.73 -18.43
CA ALA A 33 -16.28 4.73 -19.28
C ALA A 33 -14.75 4.59 -19.34
N ALA A 34 -14.12 4.16 -18.26
CA ALA A 34 -12.67 3.92 -18.19
C ALA A 34 -12.16 2.88 -19.20
N VAL A 35 -13.00 1.91 -19.59
CA VAL A 35 -12.63 0.87 -20.56
C VAL A 35 -12.46 1.46 -21.97
N GLU A 36 -13.21 2.50 -22.31
CA GLU A 36 -13.23 3.16 -23.61
C GLU A 36 -12.23 4.32 -23.71
N GLU A 37 -11.63 4.74 -22.59
CA GLU A 37 -10.67 5.85 -22.59
C GLU A 37 -9.36 5.51 -23.29
N THR A 38 -8.82 6.52 -23.96
CA THR A 38 -7.49 6.48 -24.59
C THR A 38 -6.67 7.69 -24.10
N PRO A 39 -5.51 7.50 -23.44
CA PRO A 39 -4.99 6.19 -22.98
C PRO A 39 -5.87 5.56 -21.89
N ARG A 40 -5.91 4.23 -21.86
CA ARG A 40 -6.68 3.50 -20.84
C ARG A 40 -6.09 3.71 -19.45
N PRO A 41 -6.88 4.12 -18.45
CA PRO A 41 -6.37 4.34 -17.10
C PRO A 41 -5.83 3.05 -16.48
N GLN A 42 -4.68 3.16 -15.82
CA GLN A 42 -3.99 2.04 -15.22
C GLN A 42 -4.08 2.10 -13.68
N PRO A 43 -4.14 0.94 -12.99
CA PRO A 43 -4.14 0.93 -11.54
C PRO A 43 -2.78 1.39 -10.99
N ARG A 44 -2.81 2.09 -9.86
CA ARG A 44 -1.62 2.52 -9.10
C ARG A 44 -1.36 1.66 -7.86
N VAL A 45 -2.19 0.66 -7.62
CA VAL A 45 -1.99 -0.46 -6.69
C VAL A 45 -1.92 -1.75 -7.51
N HIS A 46 -1.01 -2.65 -7.15
CA HIS A 46 -0.78 -3.90 -7.89
C HIS A 46 -0.83 -5.06 -6.91
N VAL A 47 -1.73 -6.01 -7.15
CA VAL A 47 -1.79 -7.22 -6.33
C VAL A 47 -0.81 -8.23 -6.90
N GLY A 48 0.24 -8.52 -6.11
CA GLY A 48 1.19 -9.60 -6.40
C GLY A 48 0.73 -10.93 -5.78
N ALA A 49 1.16 -12.04 -6.37
CA ALA A 49 1.02 -13.34 -5.75
C ALA A 49 2.06 -13.50 -4.64
N GLY A 50 1.62 -13.83 -3.43
CA GLY A 50 2.47 -14.23 -2.32
C GLY A 50 2.63 -15.75 -2.26
N LEU A 51 3.28 -16.24 -1.23
CA LEU A 51 3.33 -17.66 -0.93
C LEU A 51 1.93 -18.17 -0.50
N PHE A 52 1.63 -19.44 -0.76
CA PHE A 52 0.38 -20.09 -0.33
C PHE A 52 -0.91 -19.41 -0.77
N ASN A 53 -0.95 -18.91 -2.02
CA ASN A 53 -2.11 -18.21 -2.60
C ASN A 53 -2.52 -16.91 -1.88
N GLN A 54 -1.68 -16.35 -1.05
CA GLN A 54 -1.92 -15.04 -0.45
C GLN A 54 -1.73 -13.95 -1.49
N GLY A 55 -2.59 -12.95 -1.48
CA GLY A 55 -2.43 -11.75 -2.28
C GLY A 55 -1.62 -10.70 -1.49
N PHE A 56 -0.82 -9.92 -2.21
CA PHE A 56 -0.12 -8.78 -1.63
C PHE A 56 -0.45 -7.50 -2.40
N PRO A 57 -1.33 -6.63 -1.88
CA PRO A 57 -1.69 -5.38 -2.56
C PRO A 57 -0.56 -4.36 -2.37
N ASN A 58 0.38 -4.36 -3.32
CA ASN A 58 1.54 -3.48 -3.30
C ASN A 58 1.16 -2.08 -3.79
N ARG A 59 1.48 -1.06 -3.02
CA ARG A 59 1.23 0.35 -3.31
C ARG A 59 2.32 1.25 -2.74
N CYS A 60 2.36 2.53 -3.13
CA CYS A 60 3.30 3.50 -2.57
C CYS A 60 3.10 3.66 -1.05
N ARG A 61 4.20 3.74 -0.31
CA ARG A 61 4.22 3.97 1.15
C ARG A 61 4.39 5.43 1.52
N HIS A 62 4.58 6.33 0.54
CA HIS A 62 4.84 7.75 0.76
C HIS A 62 5.97 8.01 1.79
N CYS A 63 7.06 7.24 1.64
CA CYS A 63 8.20 7.19 2.57
C CYS A 63 8.71 8.59 2.96
N ASP A 64 9.24 8.72 4.17
CA ASP A 64 9.91 9.91 4.65
C ASP A 64 11.25 9.51 5.32
N PRO A 65 12.41 9.91 4.76
CA PRO A 65 12.58 10.56 3.44
C PRO A 65 12.17 9.65 2.27
N ALA A 66 11.77 10.24 1.13
CA ALA A 66 11.33 9.51 -0.05
C ALA A 66 12.50 9.26 -1.02
N PRO A 67 13.02 8.02 -1.17
CA PRO A 67 14.16 7.75 -2.06
C PRO A 67 13.89 8.13 -3.51
N CYS A 68 12.66 7.94 -3.99
CA CYS A 68 12.25 8.33 -5.34
C CYS A 68 12.26 9.85 -5.56
N GLN A 69 11.98 10.64 -4.53
CA GLN A 69 12.07 12.10 -4.58
C GLN A 69 13.53 12.54 -4.63
N LEU A 70 14.37 11.96 -3.79
CA LEU A 70 15.81 12.27 -3.75
C LEU A 70 16.53 11.91 -5.06
N ALA A 71 16.11 10.83 -5.73
CA ALA A 71 16.64 10.40 -7.01
C ALA A 71 16.09 11.16 -8.21
N CYS A 72 15.10 12.05 -8.04
CA CYS A 72 14.45 12.76 -9.14
C CYS A 72 15.23 14.02 -9.52
N LEU A 73 16.03 13.95 -10.57
CA LEU A 73 16.89 15.06 -11.04
C LEU A 73 16.12 16.31 -11.45
N THR A 74 14.92 16.15 -12.00
CA THR A 74 14.08 17.25 -12.47
C THR A 74 13.17 17.84 -11.40
N GLY A 75 13.17 17.25 -10.19
CA GLY A 75 12.21 17.63 -9.14
C GLY A 75 10.74 17.35 -9.52
N ALA A 76 10.49 16.44 -10.46
CA ALA A 76 9.13 16.03 -10.81
C ALA A 76 8.43 15.33 -9.65
N ILE A 77 9.19 14.64 -8.79
CA ILE A 77 8.65 14.00 -7.57
C ILE A 77 8.86 14.93 -6.40
N PHE A 78 7.79 15.26 -5.71
CA PHE A 78 7.77 16.20 -4.60
C PHE A 78 6.83 15.71 -3.49
N ARG A 79 7.01 16.24 -2.31
CA ARG A 79 6.10 16.02 -1.19
C ARG A 79 5.17 17.21 -1.07
N ASP A 80 3.88 16.95 -1.09
CA ASP A 80 2.87 17.96 -0.80
C ASP A 80 2.87 18.30 0.71
N ALA A 81 2.99 19.58 1.02
CA ALA A 81 3.11 20.03 2.40
C ALA A 81 1.80 19.89 3.21
N ALA A 82 0.64 19.97 2.54
CA ALA A 82 -0.66 19.89 3.20
C ALA A 82 -1.04 18.46 3.57
N THR A 83 -0.84 17.53 2.65
CA THR A 83 -1.25 16.11 2.82
C THR A 83 -0.10 15.20 3.23
N ASN A 84 1.14 15.69 3.18
CA ASN A 84 2.37 14.94 3.35
C ASN A 84 2.49 13.75 2.37
N THR A 85 1.77 13.81 1.27
CA THR A 85 1.76 12.80 0.21
C THR A 85 2.88 13.07 -0.78
N VAL A 86 3.61 12.03 -1.19
CA VAL A 86 4.59 12.15 -2.27
C VAL A 86 3.85 12.08 -3.60
N LEU A 87 3.93 13.14 -4.40
CA LEU A 87 3.25 13.29 -5.68
C LEU A 87 4.24 13.35 -6.85
N ILE A 88 3.73 13.27 -8.07
CA ILE A 88 4.50 13.40 -9.32
C ILE A 88 3.87 14.50 -10.17
N ASN A 89 4.67 15.45 -10.61
CA ASN A 89 4.30 16.40 -11.64
C ASN A 89 4.66 15.81 -13.03
N PRO A 90 3.68 15.46 -13.86
CA PRO A 90 3.92 14.81 -15.15
C PRO A 90 4.66 15.72 -16.15
N ASP A 91 4.47 17.05 -16.07
CA ASP A 91 5.13 18.00 -16.98
C ASP A 91 6.64 18.01 -16.83
N ARG A 92 7.11 17.86 -15.59
CA ARG A 92 8.54 17.84 -15.23
C ARG A 92 9.20 16.47 -15.44
N CYS A 93 8.41 15.40 -15.57
CA CYS A 93 8.94 14.05 -15.71
C CYS A 93 9.62 13.88 -17.10
N ILE A 94 10.85 13.42 -17.11
CA ILE A 94 11.63 13.13 -18.34
C ILE A 94 11.76 11.62 -18.61
N ASN A 95 11.01 10.78 -17.92
CA ASN A 95 11.01 9.32 -18.10
C ASN A 95 12.39 8.64 -17.94
N CYS A 96 13.25 9.15 -17.05
CA CYS A 96 14.61 8.62 -16.85
C CYS A 96 14.69 7.36 -15.97
N ALA A 97 13.59 6.90 -15.38
CA ALA A 97 13.45 5.73 -14.52
C ALA A 97 14.26 5.73 -13.20
N SER A 98 15.06 6.76 -12.88
CA SER A 98 15.85 6.82 -11.63
C SER A 98 15.01 6.62 -10.36
N CYS A 99 13.78 7.14 -10.36
CA CYS A 99 12.85 6.97 -9.24
C CYS A 99 12.40 5.50 -9.06
N ALA A 100 12.26 4.74 -10.14
CA ALA A 100 11.90 3.33 -10.06
C ALA A 100 13.05 2.48 -9.52
N MET A 101 14.28 2.80 -9.92
CA MET A 101 15.49 2.14 -9.42
C MET A 101 15.71 2.42 -7.93
N ALA A 102 15.38 3.64 -7.47
CA ALA A 102 15.50 4.03 -6.07
C ALA A 102 14.37 3.48 -5.18
N CYS A 103 13.27 3.00 -5.74
CA CYS A 103 12.10 2.55 -4.98
C CYS A 103 12.28 1.13 -4.43
N PRO A 104 12.37 0.93 -3.10
CA PRO A 104 12.56 -0.41 -2.53
C PRO A 104 11.33 -1.31 -2.68
N TYR A 105 10.17 -0.73 -3.01
CA TYR A 105 8.89 -1.46 -3.12
C TYR A 105 8.48 -1.76 -4.57
N GLY A 106 9.20 -1.24 -5.57
CA GLY A 106 8.90 -1.47 -6.99
C GLY A 106 7.50 -1.04 -7.41
N VAL A 107 7.00 0.09 -6.89
CA VAL A 107 5.61 0.53 -7.11
C VAL A 107 5.44 1.55 -8.23
N LEU A 108 6.53 2.04 -8.81
CA LEU A 108 6.46 2.96 -9.93
C LEU A 108 6.21 2.21 -11.24
N ARG A 109 5.40 2.81 -12.09
CA ARG A 109 5.12 2.36 -13.46
C ARG A 109 5.33 3.52 -14.41
N PHE A 110 5.45 3.23 -15.70
CA PHE A 110 5.65 4.24 -16.74
C PHE A 110 4.63 3.99 -17.84
N HIS A 111 3.77 4.95 -18.06
CA HIS A 111 2.75 4.92 -19.11
C HIS A 111 2.23 6.32 -19.38
N GLU A 112 1.44 6.47 -20.41
CA GLU A 112 0.69 7.69 -20.66
C GLU A 112 -0.44 7.82 -19.63
N GLU A 113 -0.66 8.99 -19.10
CA GLU A 113 -1.76 9.32 -18.21
C GLU A 113 -2.58 10.49 -18.74
N ALA A 114 -3.86 10.53 -18.34
CA ALA A 114 -4.76 11.61 -18.70
C ALA A 114 -4.28 12.99 -18.21
N ALA A 115 -3.54 13.03 -17.12
CA ALA A 115 -2.95 14.26 -16.55
C ALA A 115 -1.60 14.65 -17.18
N ALA A 116 -1.02 13.81 -18.03
CA ALA A 116 0.25 14.07 -18.72
C ALA A 116 0.00 14.74 -20.07
N PRO A 117 1.00 15.46 -20.62
CA PRO A 117 0.94 15.93 -22.01
C PRO A 117 0.70 14.75 -22.95
N PRO A 118 -0.12 14.94 -24.03
CA PRO A 118 -0.44 13.88 -24.98
C PRO A 118 0.80 13.20 -25.57
N GLY A 119 0.80 11.87 -25.63
CA GLY A 119 1.92 11.07 -26.15
C GLY A 119 3.14 11.00 -25.23
N LYS A 120 3.07 11.55 -24.02
CA LYS A 120 4.18 11.56 -23.07
C LYS A 120 4.03 10.43 -22.04
N THR A 121 4.95 9.48 -22.08
CA THR A 121 5.11 8.47 -21.03
C THR A 121 5.75 9.10 -19.79
N VAL A 122 5.13 8.96 -18.64
CA VAL A 122 5.58 9.54 -17.37
C VAL A 122 5.62 8.49 -16.27
N ALA A 123 6.38 8.78 -15.23
CA ALA A 123 6.34 7.95 -14.02
C ALA A 123 5.00 8.11 -13.30
N VAL A 124 4.41 7.01 -12.90
CA VAL A 124 3.12 6.95 -12.19
C VAL A 124 3.24 6.06 -10.96
N LYS A 125 2.61 6.46 -9.88
CA LYS A 125 2.49 5.69 -8.64
C LYS A 125 1.24 6.10 -7.87
N CYS A 126 0.89 5.36 -6.83
CA CYS A 126 -0.18 5.76 -5.91
C CYS A 126 0.05 7.18 -5.37
N ASP A 127 -0.96 8.01 -5.46
CA ASP A 127 -1.06 9.39 -4.97
C ASP A 127 -1.92 9.51 -3.70
N ASN A 128 -2.26 8.40 -3.07
CA ASN A 128 -3.18 8.31 -1.93
C ASN A 128 -4.61 8.78 -2.29
N CYS A 129 -4.96 8.75 -3.58
CA CYS A 129 -6.21 9.30 -4.13
C CYS A 129 -6.45 10.77 -3.72
N ASP A 130 -5.44 11.61 -3.87
CA ASP A 130 -5.41 13.00 -3.40
C ASP A 130 -6.68 13.77 -3.78
N ALA A 131 -7.11 13.71 -5.04
CA ALA A 131 -8.33 14.34 -5.51
C ALA A 131 -9.62 13.85 -4.81
N ARG A 132 -9.68 12.57 -4.40
CA ARG A 132 -10.82 12.02 -3.65
C ARG A 132 -10.76 12.43 -2.18
N THR A 133 -9.59 12.35 -1.58
CA THR A 133 -9.39 12.68 -0.16
C THR A 133 -9.59 14.18 0.10
N ALA A 134 -9.23 15.04 -0.83
CA ALA A 134 -9.53 16.46 -0.79
C ALA A 134 -11.05 16.76 -0.76
N ARG A 135 -11.87 15.90 -1.35
CA ARG A 135 -13.35 15.96 -1.32
C ARG A 135 -13.97 15.27 -0.08
N GLY A 136 -13.14 14.82 0.88
CA GLY A 136 -13.59 14.12 2.08
C GLY A 136 -13.89 12.62 1.88
N ASN A 137 -13.66 12.08 0.70
CA ASN A 137 -13.85 10.65 0.41
C ASN A 137 -12.64 9.84 0.86
N ILE A 138 -12.80 8.53 1.00
CA ILE A 138 -11.69 7.62 1.23
C ILE A 138 -11.07 7.14 -0.09
N PRO A 139 -9.77 6.74 -0.11
CA PRO A 139 -9.16 6.17 -1.30
C PRO A 139 -9.94 4.98 -1.86
N ALA A 140 -10.14 4.94 -3.18
CA ALA A 140 -11.00 3.95 -3.85
C ALA A 140 -10.60 2.49 -3.55
N CYS A 141 -9.30 2.22 -3.43
CA CYS A 141 -8.80 0.88 -3.12
C CYS A 141 -9.16 0.41 -1.70
N ALA A 142 -9.23 1.34 -0.73
CA ALA A 142 -9.65 1.03 0.63
C ALA A 142 -11.18 0.90 0.73
N GLU A 143 -11.92 1.74 0.02
CA GLU A 143 -13.39 1.72 -0.03
C GLU A 143 -13.93 0.39 -0.54
N VAL A 144 -13.34 -0.16 -1.60
CA VAL A 144 -13.81 -1.41 -2.21
C VAL A 144 -13.33 -2.67 -1.48
N CYS A 145 -12.35 -2.57 -0.60
CA CYS A 145 -11.73 -3.72 0.05
C CYS A 145 -12.63 -4.31 1.14
N LYS A 146 -13.37 -5.38 0.80
CA LYS A 146 -14.31 -6.04 1.73
C LYS A 146 -13.63 -6.85 2.83
N THR A 147 -12.40 -7.30 2.61
CA THR A 147 -11.65 -8.12 3.59
C THR A 147 -10.90 -7.28 4.62
N GLY A 148 -10.81 -5.96 4.43
CA GLY A 148 -9.99 -5.09 5.28
C GLY A 148 -8.48 -5.26 5.07
N ALA A 149 -8.06 -5.83 3.95
CA ALA A 149 -6.65 -5.89 3.55
C ALA A 149 -6.08 -4.49 3.25
N LEU A 150 -6.93 -3.57 2.81
CA LEU A 150 -6.61 -2.16 2.62
C LEU A 150 -7.56 -1.32 3.48
N VAL A 151 -7.02 -0.55 4.40
CA VAL A 151 -7.79 0.30 5.33
C VAL A 151 -7.24 1.72 5.28
N TYR A 152 -8.10 2.72 5.22
CA TYR A 152 -7.69 4.13 5.26
C TYR A 152 -7.80 4.67 6.68
N ASP A 153 -6.67 4.84 7.35
CA ASP A 153 -6.63 5.23 8.76
C ASP A 153 -5.35 6.01 9.10
N GLU A 154 -5.30 6.55 10.30
CA GLU A 154 -4.09 7.11 10.86
C GLU A 154 -3.12 6.00 11.28
N MET A 155 -1.85 6.14 10.92
CA MET A 155 -0.83 5.15 11.26
C MET A 155 -0.75 4.90 12.78
N ALA A 156 -0.83 5.96 13.57
CA ALA A 156 -0.80 5.85 15.02
C ALA A 156 -1.97 5.00 15.57
N HIS A 157 -3.18 5.24 15.04
CA HIS A 157 -4.37 4.47 15.43
C HIS A 157 -4.22 2.99 15.04
N ALA A 158 -3.82 2.71 13.81
CA ALA A 158 -3.60 1.34 13.34
C ALA A 158 -2.51 0.60 14.13
N MET A 159 -1.41 1.28 14.48
CA MET A 159 -0.34 0.67 15.28
C MET A 159 -0.79 0.40 16.71
N ASN A 160 -1.57 1.29 17.30
CA ASN A 160 -2.16 1.07 18.63
C ASN A 160 -3.10 -0.14 18.62
N GLU A 161 -3.94 -0.27 17.59
CA GLU A 161 -4.84 -1.41 17.48
C GLU A 161 -4.06 -2.72 17.29
N LYS A 162 -3.03 -2.71 16.44
CA LYS A 162 -2.14 -3.87 16.27
C LYS A 162 -1.44 -4.23 17.57
N THR A 163 -0.96 -3.24 18.34
CA THR A 163 -0.37 -3.48 19.69
C THR A 163 -1.37 -4.13 20.63
N ARG A 164 -2.62 -3.66 20.63
CA ARG A 164 -3.70 -4.29 21.46
C ARG A 164 -3.98 -5.73 21.04
N GLN A 165 -4.03 -6.00 19.73
CA GLN A 165 -4.23 -7.36 19.22
C GLN A 165 -3.08 -8.28 19.64
N VAL A 166 -1.84 -7.86 19.46
CA VAL A 166 -0.64 -8.62 19.87
C VAL A 166 -0.65 -8.84 21.38
N ALA A 167 -0.95 -7.82 22.19
CA ALA A 167 -1.03 -7.94 23.64
C ALA A 167 -2.09 -8.96 24.07
N ARG A 168 -3.29 -8.94 23.48
CA ARG A 168 -4.35 -9.92 23.74
C ARG A 168 -3.89 -11.33 23.38
N THR A 169 -3.22 -11.49 22.23
CA THR A 169 -2.74 -12.80 21.78
C THR A 169 -1.64 -13.37 22.68
N ILE A 170 -0.70 -12.52 23.13
CA ILE A 170 0.38 -12.95 24.04
C ILE A 170 -0.16 -13.23 25.46
N SER A 171 -1.20 -12.50 25.88
CA SER A 171 -1.79 -12.64 27.21
C SER A 171 -2.82 -13.78 27.30
N SER A 172 -3.41 -14.19 26.18
CA SER A 172 -4.32 -15.34 26.15
C SER A 172 -3.53 -16.65 26.11
N ASP A 173 -4.01 -17.67 26.82
CA ASP A 173 -3.48 -19.03 26.66
C ASP A 173 -3.52 -19.46 25.19
N THR A 174 -2.50 -20.18 24.76
CA THR A 174 -2.18 -20.57 23.38
C THR A 174 -3.26 -21.38 22.65
N THR A 175 -4.42 -21.59 23.25
CA THR A 175 -5.58 -22.32 22.69
C THR A 175 -6.61 -21.44 22.00
N ALA A 176 -6.43 -20.10 22.00
CA ALA A 176 -7.39 -19.19 21.36
C ALA A 176 -7.30 -19.25 19.84
N GLN A 177 -8.40 -19.61 19.18
CA GLN A 177 -8.55 -19.53 17.72
C GLN A 177 -8.33 -18.09 17.24
N GLY A 178 -7.44 -17.90 16.28
CA GLY A 178 -7.17 -16.58 15.66
C GLY A 178 -5.82 -15.95 15.96
N VAL A 179 -4.88 -16.70 16.52
CA VAL A 179 -3.50 -16.25 16.71
C VAL A 179 -2.78 -16.16 15.36
N PRO A 180 -2.23 -15.00 14.97
CA PRO A 180 -1.38 -14.92 13.78
C PRO A 180 -0.21 -15.91 13.86
N ASP A 181 0.14 -16.57 12.76
CA ASP A 181 1.19 -17.58 12.72
C ASP A 181 2.53 -17.12 13.32
N THR A 182 2.88 -15.86 13.10
CA THR A 182 4.09 -15.26 13.68
C THR A 182 4.07 -15.20 15.20
N VAL A 183 2.89 -14.95 15.81
CA VAL A 183 2.73 -14.89 17.25
C VAL A 183 2.66 -16.30 17.84
N ALA A 184 2.03 -17.25 17.16
CA ALA A 184 2.05 -18.66 17.50
C ALA A 184 3.49 -19.20 17.53
N LEU A 185 4.28 -18.87 16.52
CA LEU A 185 5.70 -19.23 16.44
C LEU A 185 6.50 -18.61 17.61
N TYR A 186 6.30 -17.31 17.90
CA TYR A 186 6.96 -16.63 19.02
C TYR A 186 6.63 -17.31 20.35
N ASN A 187 5.37 -17.64 20.62
CA ASN A 187 4.94 -18.30 21.83
C ASN A 187 5.55 -19.71 21.95
N THR A 188 5.62 -20.45 20.85
CA THR A 188 6.27 -21.77 20.78
C THR A 188 7.76 -21.68 21.12
N LEU A 189 8.47 -20.71 20.54
CA LEU A 189 9.89 -20.47 20.81
C LEU A 189 10.13 -20.06 22.27
N LYS A 190 9.28 -19.18 22.82
CA LYS A 190 9.35 -18.76 24.22
C LYS A 190 9.15 -19.93 25.17
N GLN A 191 8.19 -20.82 24.90
CA GLN A 191 7.97 -22.01 25.70
C GLN A 191 9.15 -23.00 25.61
N ALA A 192 9.74 -23.18 24.42
CA ALA A 192 10.91 -24.01 24.21
C ALA A 192 12.13 -23.50 25.01
N THR A 193 12.38 -22.17 24.98
CA THR A 193 13.48 -21.57 25.74
C THR A 193 13.28 -21.69 27.27
N VAL A 194 12.06 -21.54 27.75
CA VAL A 194 11.76 -21.74 29.19
C VAL A 194 11.96 -23.21 29.62
N LYS A 195 11.55 -24.17 28.78
CA LYS A 195 11.79 -25.61 29.03
C LYS A 195 13.29 -25.96 29.03
N ALA A 196 14.03 -25.44 28.07
CA ALA A 196 15.49 -25.63 27.99
C ALA A 196 16.21 -25.04 29.20
N GLY A 197 15.84 -23.82 29.63
CA GLY A 197 16.40 -23.19 30.81
C GLY A 197 16.12 -23.92 32.13
N LYS A 198 14.98 -24.63 32.23
CA LYS A 198 14.69 -25.51 33.37
C LYS A 198 15.48 -26.80 33.32
N ALA A 199 15.79 -27.33 32.15
CA ALA A 199 16.59 -28.54 31.99
C ALA A 199 18.08 -28.33 32.34
N ILE A 200 18.62 -27.15 32.07
CA ILE A 200 20.02 -26.80 32.36
C ILE A 200 20.24 -26.55 33.87
N ARG A 201 19.19 -26.21 34.63
CA ARG A 201 19.27 -25.96 36.10
C ARG A 201 19.07 -27.21 36.97
N ARG A 202 18.95 -28.38 36.37
CA ARG A 202 18.93 -29.68 37.01
C ARG A 202 20.23 -30.42 36.75
#